data_ed41b863929198e9da6c5354031a64d1
#
_entry.id   ed41b863929198e9da6c5354031a64d1
#
_cell.length_a   1.000
_cell.length_b   1.000
_cell.length_c   1.000
_cell.angle_alpha   90.00
_cell.angle_beta   90.00
_cell.angle_gamma   90.00
#
_symmetry.space_group_name_H-M   'P 1'
#
loop_
_entity.id
_entity.type
_entity.pdbx_description
1 polymer ?
#
loop_
_entity_poly.entity_id
_entity_poly.type
_entity_poly.pdbx_seq_one_letter_code
_entity_poly.pdbx_strand_id
1 'polypeptide(L)'
;MQQNILKHQLKELGQKLLAKLKYKKYFRKTSLKQKDVGEKFLNEIASKNPKNFLEIGVFHGVTARNVCELLYSMHKNDFKYVGLDLFGINDETSNEIIPNTKFNNPLKQIYFQYILNQDPYSLEAVTHLLKKFKNNVHLIKGNSNNLLKKMDMSKIDYVFLDGGHAYETVKNDLENSLPVLDNNGTILCDDYNLSYAPGVKKAIDEFVLVNDFKIEILFDYRFAKIEKK
;
A
#
# COMPACT_ATOMS: atom_id res chain seq x y z
N MET A 1 0.03 -30.83 -20.05
CA MET A 1 -1.28 -31.03 -19.40
C MET A 1 -1.18 -31.00 -17.87
N GLN A 2 -0.32 -31.78 -17.22
CA GLN A 2 -0.16 -31.81 -15.75
C GLN A 2 0.22 -30.48 -15.10
N GLN A 3 1.10 -29.67 -15.70
CA GLN A 3 1.48 -28.37 -15.16
C GLN A 3 0.33 -27.36 -15.13
N ASN A 4 -0.60 -27.41 -16.07
CA ASN A 4 -1.78 -26.54 -16.09
C ASN A 4 -2.81 -26.94 -15.03
N ILE A 5 -2.95 -28.24 -14.75
CA ILE A 5 -3.82 -28.75 -13.68
C ILE A 5 -3.28 -28.34 -12.30
N LEU A 6 -1.97 -28.45 -12.08
CA LEU A 6 -1.33 -28.05 -10.84
C LEU A 6 -1.45 -26.52 -10.59
N LYS A 7 -1.25 -25.70 -11.63
CA LYS A 7 -1.48 -24.25 -11.56
C LYS A 7 -2.92 -23.89 -11.23
N HIS A 8 -3.87 -24.60 -11.82
CA HIS A 8 -5.30 -24.40 -11.54
C HIS A 8 -5.66 -24.80 -10.10
N GLN A 9 -5.17 -25.94 -9.62
CA GLN A 9 -5.38 -26.39 -8.24
C GLN A 9 -4.72 -25.46 -7.20
N LEU A 10 -3.50 -24.95 -7.47
CA LEU A 10 -2.85 -23.96 -6.61
C LEU A 10 -3.60 -22.63 -6.59
N LYS A 11 -4.18 -22.22 -7.72
CA LYS A 11 -5.02 -21.02 -7.81
C LYS A 11 -6.32 -21.19 -7.03
N GLU A 12 -6.98 -22.34 -7.14
CA GLU A 12 -8.20 -22.65 -6.36
C GLU A 12 -7.92 -22.78 -4.85
N LEU A 13 -6.79 -23.39 -4.47
CA LEU A 13 -6.36 -23.48 -3.07
C LEU A 13 -6.06 -22.09 -2.50
N GLY A 14 -5.37 -21.25 -3.28
CA GLY A 14 -5.12 -19.85 -2.96
C GLY A 14 -6.42 -19.08 -2.78
N GLN A 15 -7.37 -19.18 -3.71
CA GLN A 15 -8.68 -18.52 -3.61
C GLN A 15 -9.52 -19.03 -2.42
N LYS A 16 -9.47 -20.33 -2.08
CA LYS A 16 -10.13 -20.86 -0.87
C LYS A 16 -9.48 -20.39 0.43
N LEU A 17 -8.17 -20.20 0.45
CA LEU A 17 -7.45 -19.61 1.60
C LEU A 17 -7.79 -18.12 1.76
N LEU A 18 -7.91 -17.40 0.65
CA LEU A 18 -8.22 -15.96 0.57
C LEU A 18 -9.66 -15.63 0.97
N ALA A 19 -10.62 -16.54 0.70
CA ALA A 19 -12.01 -16.38 1.16
C ALA A 19 -12.14 -16.26 2.69
N LYS A 20 -11.08 -16.56 3.46
CA LYS A 20 -11.01 -16.42 4.92
C LYS A 20 -10.31 -15.13 5.39
N LEU A 21 -9.64 -14.39 4.51
CA LEU A 21 -8.97 -13.14 4.87
C LEU A 21 -9.93 -11.96 4.72
N LYS A 22 -10.54 -11.56 5.84
CA LYS A 22 -11.34 -10.33 5.90
C LYS A 22 -10.42 -9.15 6.19
N TYR A 23 -10.65 -8.02 5.52
CA TYR A 23 -9.96 -6.77 5.82
C TYR A 23 -10.35 -6.27 7.22
N LYS A 24 -9.37 -6.16 8.13
CA LYS A 24 -9.56 -5.79 9.54
C LYS A 24 -9.24 -4.32 9.75
N LYS A 25 -10.05 -3.62 10.54
CA LYS A 25 -9.92 -2.17 10.80
C LYS A 25 -9.02 -1.80 11.98
N TYR A 26 -8.65 -2.74 12.84
CA TYR A 26 -7.75 -2.57 14.01
C TYR A 26 -8.06 -1.34 14.88
N PHE A 27 -9.33 -0.91 14.95
CA PHE A 27 -9.77 0.29 15.68
C PHE A 27 -9.11 1.60 15.21
N ARG A 28 -8.51 1.62 14.02
CA ARG A 28 -7.79 2.76 13.43
C ARG A 28 -8.52 3.31 12.19
N LYS A 29 -8.04 4.43 11.63
CA LYS A 29 -8.54 4.97 10.36
C LYS A 29 -7.98 4.18 9.18
N THR A 30 -8.79 4.01 8.16
CA THR A 30 -8.39 3.45 6.86
C THR A 30 -9.37 3.92 5.79
N SER A 31 -8.85 4.20 4.59
CA SER A 31 -9.63 4.52 3.40
C SER A 31 -10.35 3.28 2.86
N LEU A 32 -9.75 2.09 3.02
CA LEU A 32 -10.26 0.80 2.52
C LEU A 32 -11.37 0.18 3.40
N LYS A 33 -12.02 0.97 4.26
CA LYS A 33 -13.10 0.49 5.16
C LYS A 33 -14.44 0.21 4.48
N GLN A 34 -14.62 0.67 3.24
CA GLN A 34 -15.84 0.46 2.48
C GLN A 34 -16.06 -1.03 2.24
N LYS A 35 -17.34 -1.44 2.19
CA LYS A 35 -17.71 -2.84 2.00
C LYS A 35 -17.02 -3.40 0.76
N ASP A 36 -16.39 -4.55 0.93
CA ASP A 36 -15.72 -5.34 -0.11
C ASP A 36 -14.49 -4.70 -0.77
N VAL A 37 -14.18 -3.42 -0.56
CA VAL A 37 -13.00 -2.79 -1.17
C VAL A 37 -11.71 -3.36 -0.60
N GLY A 38 -11.63 -3.47 0.73
CA GLY A 38 -10.45 -4.04 1.39
C GLY A 38 -10.22 -5.50 1.05
N GLU A 39 -11.29 -6.32 0.95
CA GLU A 39 -11.21 -7.71 0.53
C GLU A 39 -10.78 -7.86 -0.94
N LYS A 40 -11.33 -7.03 -1.83
CA LYS A 40 -10.95 -7.00 -3.25
C LYS A 40 -9.48 -6.59 -3.41
N PHE A 41 -9.03 -5.58 -2.66
CA PHE A 41 -7.63 -5.15 -2.61
C PHE A 41 -6.70 -6.31 -2.19
N LEU A 42 -7.01 -7.00 -1.09
CA LEU A 42 -6.20 -8.14 -0.64
C LEU A 42 -6.21 -9.29 -1.66
N ASN A 43 -7.34 -9.55 -2.33
CA ASN A 43 -7.43 -10.56 -3.37
C ASN A 43 -6.59 -10.21 -4.60
N GLU A 44 -6.53 -8.92 -4.99
CA GLU A 44 -5.66 -8.46 -6.08
C GLU A 44 -4.19 -8.72 -5.75
N ILE A 45 -3.73 -8.31 -4.57
CA ILE A 45 -2.36 -8.58 -4.12
C ILE A 45 -2.06 -10.08 -4.11
N ALA A 46 -2.96 -10.88 -3.57
CA ALA A 46 -2.78 -12.32 -3.48
C ALA A 46 -2.72 -13.00 -4.86
N SER A 47 -3.42 -12.46 -5.86
CA SER A 47 -3.38 -12.97 -7.24
C SER A 47 -1.99 -12.89 -7.87
N LYS A 48 -1.18 -11.91 -7.41
CA LYS A 48 0.19 -11.67 -7.84
C LYS A 48 1.25 -12.43 -7.04
N ASN A 49 0.86 -12.95 -5.86
CA ASN A 49 1.71 -13.74 -4.98
C ASN A 49 3.06 -13.08 -4.63
N PRO A 50 3.09 -11.75 -4.27
CA PRO A 50 4.33 -11.05 -4.04
C PRO A 50 5.01 -11.49 -2.75
N LYS A 51 6.37 -11.46 -2.73
CA LYS A 51 7.17 -11.63 -1.52
C LYS A 51 7.78 -10.32 -1.02
N ASN A 52 8.14 -9.42 -1.93
CA ASN A 52 8.74 -8.12 -1.62
C ASN A 52 7.74 -7.02 -1.93
N PHE A 53 7.21 -6.41 -0.89
CA PHE A 53 6.13 -5.42 -0.98
C PHE A 53 6.62 -4.04 -0.51
N LEU A 54 6.37 -3.01 -1.30
CA LEU A 54 6.58 -1.61 -0.95
C LEU A 54 5.24 -0.89 -0.85
N GLU A 55 5.00 -0.20 0.26
CA GLU A 55 3.86 0.70 0.45
C GLU A 55 4.35 2.14 0.64
N ILE A 56 3.87 3.06 -0.18
CA ILE A 56 4.10 4.50 -0.05
C ILE A 56 2.80 5.12 0.42
N GLY A 57 2.81 5.69 1.64
CA GLY A 57 1.60 6.13 2.32
C GLY A 57 1.02 5.07 3.26
N VAL A 58 1.66 4.88 4.41
CA VAL A 58 1.28 3.86 5.42
C VAL A 58 0.17 4.35 6.35
N PHE A 59 0.11 5.66 6.60
CA PHE A 59 -0.86 6.33 7.46
C PHE A 59 -0.96 5.67 8.86
N HIS A 60 -2.13 5.20 9.28
CA HIS A 60 -2.34 4.52 10.56
C HIS A 60 -1.91 3.03 10.56
N GLY A 61 -1.33 2.53 9.47
CA GLY A 61 -0.80 1.17 9.33
C GLY A 61 -1.85 0.07 9.20
N VAL A 62 -3.12 0.41 8.94
CA VAL A 62 -4.19 -0.59 8.82
C VAL A 62 -4.00 -1.45 7.57
N THR A 63 -3.71 -0.81 6.44
CA THR A 63 -3.41 -1.49 5.17
C THR A 63 -2.15 -2.32 5.32
N ALA A 64 -1.06 -1.72 5.82
CA ALA A 64 0.18 -2.40 6.14
C ALA A 64 -0.02 -3.68 6.96
N ARG A 65 -0.84 -3.62 8.03
CA ARG A 65 -1.12 -4.78 8.86
C ARG A 65 -1.88 -5.87 8.13
N ASN A 66 -2.89 -5.52 7.32
CA ASN A 66 -3.64 -6.50 6.52
C ASN A 66 -2.76 -7.14 5.46
N VAL A 67 -1.93 -6.36 4.77
CA VAL A 67 -0.95 -6.86 3.78
C VAL A 67 0.04 -7.82 4.45
N CYS A 68 0.63 -7.46 5.59
CA CYS A 68 1.55 -8.34 6.31
C CYS A 68 0.87 -9.65 6.77
N GLU A 69 -0.39 -9.62 7.21
CA GLU A 69 -1.14 -10.85 7.55
C GLU A 69 -1.36 -11.72 6.29
N LEU A 70 -1.65 -11.10 5.16
CA LEU A 70 -1.78 -11.79 3.87
C LEU A 70 -0.45 -12.43 3.47
N LEU A 71 0.63 -11.66 3.39
CA LEU A 71 1.96 -12.15 3.02
C LEU A 71 2.43 -13.28 3.94
N TYR A 72 2.23 -13.13 5.25
CA TYR A 72 2.53 -14.18 6.22
C TYR A 72 1.70 -15.45 6.00
N SER A 73 0.43 -15.32 5.62
CA SER A 73 -0.41 -16.48 5.32
C SER A 73 0.09 -17.27 4.10
N MET A 74 0.65 -16.56 3.12
CA MET A 74 1.15 -17.10 1.86
C MET A 74 2.58 -17.65 1.98
N HIS A 75 3.48 -16.90 2.63
CA HIS A 75 4.93 -17.15 2.61
C HIS A 75 5.55 -17.45 3.99
N LYS A 76 4.74 -17.38 5.08
CA LYS A 76 5.23 -17.47 6.46
C LYS A 76 6.22 -16.33 6.74
N ASN A 77 7.47 -16.64 7.07
CA ASN A 77 8.51 -15.63 7.32
C ASN A 77 9.35 -15.29 6.07
N ASP A 78 9.01 -15.84 4.90
CA ASP A 78 9.73 -15.61 3.65
C ASP A 78 9.08 -14.49 2.83
N PHE A 79 8.95 -13.33 3.45
CA PHE A 79 8.51 -12.09 2.78
C PHE A 79 9.20 -10.87 3.37
N LYS A 80 9.23 -9.77 2.61
CA LYS A 80 9.69 -8.46 3.05
C LYS A 80 8.61 -7.41 2.74
N TYR A 81 8.30 -6.59 3.74
CA TYR A 81 7.44 -5.44 3.61
C TYR A 81 8.23 -4.18 3.96
N VAL A 82 8.20 -3.20 3.06
CA VAL A 82 8.78 -1.87 3.29
C VAL A 82 7.64 -0.86 3.25
N GLY A 83 7.50 -0.06 4.30
CA GLY A 83 6.52 1.01 4.39
C GLY A 83 7.20 2.37 4.52
N LEU A 84 6.88 3.29 3.63
CA LEU A 84 7.42 4.64 3.60
C LEU A 84 6.31 5.66 3.83
N ASP A 85 6.48 6.54 4.83
CA ASP A 85 5.50 7.56 5.18
C ASP A 85 6.15 8.74 5.92
N LEU A 86 5.50 9.88 5.92
CA LEU A 86 5.93 11.04 6.70
C LEU A 86 5.84 10.83 8.21
N PHE A 87 4.91 10.02 8.70
CA PHE A 87 4.68 9.73 10.12
C PHE A 87 4.68 11.00 10.99
N GLY A 88 3.91 12.01 10.57
CA GLY A 88 3.76 13.27 11.29
C GLY A 88 4.87 14.31 11.05
N ILE A 89 5.76 14.13 10.07
CA ILE A 89 6.60 15.23 9.60
C ILE A 89 5.71 16.21 8.83
N ASN A 90 5.69 17.46 9.25
CA ASN A 90 5.12 18.53 8.44
C ASN A 90 6.18 18.93 7.40
N ASP A 91 5.97 18.53 6.16
CA ASP A 91 6.77 19.00 5.04
C ASP A 91 6.09 20.26 4.46
N GLU A 92 6.46 21.42 4.97
CA GLU A 92 5.92 22.72 4.53
C GLU A 92 6.26 23.03 3.07
N THR A 93 7.17 22.28 2.47
CA THR A 93 7.58 22.46 1.06
C THR A 93 6.71 21.68 0.08
N SER A 94 5.86 20.80 0.56
CA SER A 94 4.97 20.01 -0.28
C SER A 94 3.59 20.67 -0.38
N ASN A 95 3.05 20.80 -1.60
CA ASN A 95 1.66 21.19 -1.85
C ASN A 95 0.67 20.05 -1.53
N GLU A 96 1.04 19.16 -0.60
CA GLU A 96 0.27 17.99 -0.25
C GLU A 96 -0.89 18.31 0.67
N ILE A 97 -2.01 17.64 0.42
CA ILE A 97 -3.16 17.67 1.33
C ILE A 97 -2.82 16.75 2.51
N ILE A 98 -2.47 17.36 3.65
CA ILE A 98 -2.19 16.59 4.87
C ILE A 98 -3.46 15.83 5.29
N PRO A 99 -3.42 14.50 5.40
CA PRO A 99 -4.60 13.72 5.77
C PRO A 99 -5.05 14.08 7.19
N ASN A 100 -6.38 14.18 7.38
CA ASN A 100 -6.94 14.40 8.73
C ASN A 100 -6.69 13.17 9.61
N THR A 101 -5.68 13.26 10.48
CA THR A 101 -5.27 12.19 11.40
C THR A 101 -6.20 12.03 12.60
N LYS A 102 -6.97 13.08 12.96
CA LYS A 102 -7.87 13.04 14.14
C LYS A 102 -9.06 12.10 13.90
N PHE A 103 -9.46 11.39 14.93
CA PHE A 103 -10.66 10.56 14.88
C PHE A 103 -11.93 11.42 14.99
N ASN A 104 -12.93 11.12 14.14
CA ASN A 104 -14.25 11.72 14.28
C ASN A 104 -15.02 11.17 15.51
N ASN A 105 -14.63 9.98 15.98
CA ASN A 105 -15.22 9.37 17.18
C ASN A 105 -14.40 9.78 18.40
N PRO A 106 -14.99 10.53 19.37
CA PRO A 106 -14.27 11.04 20.54
C PRO A 106 -13.72 9.92 21.43
N LEU A 107 -14.40 8.78 21.54
CA LEU A 107 -13.93 7.65 22.35
C LEU A 107 -12.62 7.07 21.79
N LYS A 108 -12.46 7.02 20.47
CA LYS A 108 -11.19 6.61 19.85
C LYS A 108 -10.08 7.60 20.11
N GLN A 109 -10.40 8.88 20.03
CA GLN A 109 -9.42 9.94 20.31
C GLN A 109 -8.95 9.86 21.77
N ILE A 110 -9.87 9.73 22.74
CA ILE A 110 -9.57 9.53 24.16
C ILE A 110 -8.70 8.29 24.38
N TYR A 111 -9.05 7.17 23.75
CA TYR A 111 -8.29 5.92 23.89
C TYR A 111 -6.84 6.07 23.46
N PHE A 112 -6.58 6.66 22.29
CA PHE A 112 -5.20 6.86 21.82
C PHE A 112 -4.47 7.93 22.65
N GLN A 113 -5.12 9.06 22.94
CA GLN A 113 -4.48 10.19 23.60
C GLN A 113 -4.21 9.95 25.09
N TYR A 114 -5.17 9.35 25.84
CA TYR A 114 -5.09 9.25 27.30
C TYR A 114 -4.81 7.84 27.81
N ILE A 115 -5.21 6.77 27.08
CA ILE A 115 -4.96 5.40 27.51
C ILE A 115 -3.66 4.88 26.94
N LEU A 116 -3.43 5.05 25.63
CA LEU A 116 -2.20 4.62 24.99
C LEU A 116 -1.09 5.67 25.03
N ASN A 117 -1.43 6.93 25.28
CA ASN A 117 -0.52 8.09 25.19
C ASN A 117 0.29 8.07 23.89
N GLN A 118 -0.39 7.84 22.77
CA GLN A 118 0.21 7.64 21.45
C GLN A 118 -0.56 8.41 20.38
N ASP A 119 0.16 9.06 19.47
CA ASP A 119 -0.43 9.48 18.19
C ASP A 119 -0.53 8.25 17.26
N PRO A 120 -1.73 7.85 16.83
CA PRO A 120 -1.92 6.68 15.94
C PRO A 120 -1.23 6.82 14.58
N TYR A 121 -0.84 8.03 14.19
CA TYR A 121 -0.09 8.33 12.96
C TYR A 121 1.43 8.36 13.18
N SER A 122 1.93 8.12 14.39
CA SER A 122 3.36 8.09 14.65
C SER A 122 4.02 6.78 14.16
N LEU A 123 5.30 6.86 13.84
CA LEU A 123 6.12 5.68 13.48
C LEU A 123 6.07 4.62 14.59
N GLU A 124 6.14 5.04 15.86
CA GLU A 124 6.10 4.16 17.03
C GLU A 124 4.79 3.40 17.12
N ALA A 125 3.66 4.10 16.92
CA ALA A 125 2.32 3.50 16.99
C ALA A 125 2.10 2.48 15.85
N VAL A 126 2.59 2.76 14.65
CA VAL A 126 2.52 1.84 13.52
C VAL A 126 3.48 0.66 13.71
N THR A 127 4.71 0.90 14.19
CA THR A 127 5.65 -0.17 14.54
C THR A 127 5.04 -1.12 15.57
N HIS A 128 4.39 -0.59 16.61
CA HIS A 128 3.69 -1.40 17.59
C HIS A 128 2.55 -2.22 16.99
N LEU A 129 1.76 -1.64 16.06
CA LEU A 129 0.72 -2.37 15.33
C LEU A 129 1.29 -3.56 14.53
N LEU A 130 2.48 -3.39 13.95
CA LEU A 130 3.16 -4.37 13.10
C LEU A 130 4.13 -5.29 13.86
N LYS A 131 4.21 -5.21 15.20
CA LYS A 131 5.18 -5.94 16.04
C LYS A 131 5.25 -7.46 15.79
N LYS A 132 4.13 -8.07 15.39
CA LYS A 132 4.07 -9.50 15.02
C LYS A 132 5.02 -9.83 13.87
N PHE A 133 5.29 -8.88 12.99
CA PHE A 133 6.08 -9.04 11.77
C PHE A 133 7.43 -8.30 11.82
N LYS A 134 7.93 -8.00 13.01
CA LYS A 134 9.13 -7.16 13.22
C LYS A 134 10.36 -7.58 12.41
N ASN A 135 10.49 -8.86 12.07
CA ASN A 135 11.61 -9.40 11.30
C ASN A 135 11.41 -9.27 9.78
N ASN A 136 10.20 -8.95 9.34
CA ASN A 136 9.82 -8.87 7.93
C ASN A 136 9.48 -7.44 7.49
N VAL A 137 9.26 -6.53 8.46
CA VAL A 137 8.76 -5.18 8.23
C VAL A 137 9.86 -4.15 8.43
N HIS A 138 9.98 -3.23 7.47
CA HIS A 138 10.86 -2.07 7.50
C HIS A 138 10.01 -0.82 7.33
N LEU A 139 9.86 -0.03 8.38
CA LEU A 139 9.19 1.27 8.31
C LEU A 139 10.21 2.39 8.22
N ILE A 140 10.03 3.29 7.26
CA ILE A 140 10.94 4.39 6.98
C ILE A 140 10.16 5.70 7.06
N LYS A 141 10.59 6.58 7.95
CA LYS A 141 10.00 7.90 8.15
C LYS A 141 10.67 8.92 7.26
N GLY A 142 9.91 9.57 6.39
CA GLY A 142 10.37 10.67 5.56
C GLY A 142 9.60 10.84 4.26
N ASN A 143 10.01 11.85 3.48
CA ASN A 143 9.41 12.16 2.19
C ASN A 143 9.90 11.18 1.11
N SER A 144 8.97 10.51 0.42
CA SER A 144 9.24 9.53 -0.64
C SER A 144 10.10 10.10 -1.76
N ASN A 145 9.87 11.35 -2.16
CA ASN A 145 10.62 12.03 -3.21
C ASN A 145 12.13 12.07 -2.95
N ASN A 146 12.54 12.12 -1.68
CA ASN A 146 13.92 12.19 -1.27
C ASN A 146 14.54 10.84 -0.91
N LEU A 147 13.73 9.91 -0.46
CA LEU A 147 14.19 8.65 0.11
C LEU A 147 14.23 7.52 -0.90
N LEU A 148 13.23 7.36 -1.76
CA LEU A 148 13.17 6.29 -2.75
C LEU A 148 14.41 6.26 -3.64
N LYS A 149 14.90 7.41 -4.08
CA LYS A 149 16.11 7.55 -4.92
C LYS A 149 17.40 7.03 -4.25
N LYS A 150 17.42 6.98 -2.91
CA LYS A 150 18.60 6.63 -2.11
C LYS A 150 18.52 5.21 -1.54
N MET A 151 17.37 4.55 -1.72
CA MET A 151 17.15 3.23 -1.15
C MET A 151 17.73 2.18 -2.08
N ASP A 152 18.69 1.42 -1.57
CA ASP A 152 19.14 0.18 -2.20
C ASP A 152 18.10 -0.92 -1.95
N MET A 153 17.03 -0.88 -2.72
CA MET A 153 15.98 -1.89 -2.70
C MET A 153 16.03 -2.66 -4.01
N SER A 154 16.53 -3.87 -3.96
CA SER A 154 16.47 -4.75 -5.11
C SER A 154 15.12 -5.47 -5.20
N LYS A 155 14.51 -5.48 -6.39
CA LYS A 155 13.43 -6.39 -6.80
C LYS A 155 12.20 -6.38 -5.90
N ILE A 156 11.44 -5.29 -5.98
CA ILE A 156 10.10 -5.21 -5.40
C ILE A 156 9.10 -5.86 -6.36
N ASP A 157 8.36 -6.85 -5.88
CA ASP A 157 7.35 -7.56 -6.66
C ASP A 157 6.05 -6.77 -6.78
N TYR A 158 5.74 -5.96 -5.74
CA TYR A 158 4.50 -5.22 -5.66
C TYR A 158 4.71 -3.88 -4.97
N VAL A 159 4.34 -2.80 -5.65
CA VAL A 159 4.32 -1.42 -5.12
C VAL A 159 2.87 -1.00 -4.93
N PHE A 160 2.53 -0.51 -3.75
CA PHE A 160 1.25 0.13 -3.47
C PHE A 160 1.47 1.62 -3.19
N LEU A 161 0.88 2.48 -4.03
CA LEU A 161 0.93 3.92 -3.91
C LEU A 161 -0.40 4.43 -3.33
N ASP A 162 -0.39 4.85 -2.07
CA ASP A 162 -1.52 5.43 -1.31
C ASP A 162 -0.99 6.65 -0.49
N GLY A 163 -0.08 7.40 -1.10
CA GLY A 163 0.62 8.52 -0.47
C GLY A 163 0.01 9.87 -0.78
N GLY A 164 0.80 10.76 -1.40
CA GLY A 164 0.35 12.10 -1.75
C GLY A 164 -0.66 12.16 -2.90
N HIS A 165 -1.40 13.26 -2.97
CA HIS A 165 -2.42 13.48 -4.00
C HIS A 165 -2.06 14.60 -5.00
N ALA A 166 -0.93 15.29 -4.79
CA ALA A 166 -0.42 16.27 -5.75
C ALA A 166 0.17 15.57 -6.98
N TYR A 167 -0.04 16.15 -8.16
CA TYR A 167 0.48 15.62 -9.43
C TYR A 167 1.98 15.31 -9.36
N GLU A 168 2.79 16.25 -8.86
CA GLU A 168 4.25 16.09 -8.79
C GLU A 168 4.66 14.96 -7.85
N THR A 169 3.96 14.78 -6.72
CA THR A 169 4.27 13.71 -5.77
C THR A 169 3.98 12.36 -6.38
N VAL A 170 2.79 12.17 -6.94
CA VAL A 170 2.42 10.90 -7.59
C VAL A 170 3.35 10.57 -8.76
N LYS A 171 3.68 11.57 -9.60
CA LYS A 171 4.64 11.41 -10.68
C LYS A 171 6.01 10.97 -10.18
N ASN A 172 6.55 11.65 -9.17
CA ASN A 172 7.84 11.31 -8.58
C ASN A 172 7.83 9.90 -7.94
N ASP A 173 6.76 9.52 -7.24
CA ASP A 173 6.64 8.21 -6.61
C ASP A 173 6.62 7.10 -7.66
N LEU A 174 5.90 7.30 -8.78
CA LEU A 174 5.89 6.37 -9.92
C LEU A 174 7.27 6.24 -10.56
N GLU A 175 7.92 7.36 -10.91
CA GLU A 175 9.24 7.38 -11.55
C GLU A 175 10.31 6.76 -10.65
N ASN A 176 10.29 7.04 -9.33
CA ASN A 176 11.24 6.52 -8.38
C ASN A 176 10.98 5.05 -7.99
N SER A 177 9.79 4.52 -8.28
CA SER A 177 9.48 3.11 -8.11
C SER A 177 10.05 2.23 -9.23
N LEU A 178 10.31 2.78 -10.42
CA LEU A 178 10.81 2.01 -11.57
C LEU A 178 12.14 1.29 -11.33
N PRO A 179 13.18 1.94 -10.77
CA PRO A 179 14.47 1.29 -10.57
C PRO A 179 14.44 0.12 -9.60
N VAL A 180 13.47 0.11 -8.67
CA VAL A 180 13.33 -0.93 -7.64
C VAL A 180 12.31 -2.00 -8.03
N LEU A 181 11.46 -1.76 -9.02
CA LEU A 181 10.42 -2.69 -9.47
C LEU A 181 11.03 -3.88 -10.23
N ASP A 182 10.64 -5.08 -9.85
CA ASP A 182 11.00 -6.29 -10.62
C ASP A 182 10.40 -6.26 -12.03
N ASN A 183 10.99 -7.04 -12.94
CA ASN A 183 10.53 -7.09 -14.33
C ASN A 183 9.06 -7.54 -14.47
N ASN A 184 8.59 -8.40 -13.58
CA ASN A 184 7.20 -8.85 -13.52
C ASN A 184 6.42 -8.15 -12.38
N GLY A 185 6.97 -7.06 -11.84
CA GLY A 185 6.36 -6.35 -10.73
C GLY A 185 5.10 -5.61 -11.12
N THR A 186 4.25 -5.38 -10.14
CA THR A 186 2.99 -4.66 -10.27
C THR A 186 3.04 -3.37 -9.45
N ILE A 187 2.57 -2.26 -10.01
CA ILE A 187 2.27 -1.04 -9.26
C ILE A 187 0.75 -0.91 -9.16
N LEU A 188 0.22 -0.77 -7.97
CA LEU A 188 -1.19 -0.46 -7.71
C LEU A 188 -1.28 0.92 -7.07
N CYS A 189 -1.97 1.84 -7.74
CA CYS A 189 -2.21 3.19 -7.25
C CYS A 189 -3.63 3.31 -6.71
N ASP A 190 -3.80 3.81 -5.47
CA ASP A 190 -5.11 4.18 -4.93
C ASP A 190 -5.55 5.55 -5.50
N ASP A 191 -6.80 5.89 -5.28
CA ASP A 191 -7.36 7.20 -5.52
C ASP A 191 -7.30 7.71 -7.00
N TYR A 192 -7.28 6.78 -7.97
CA TYR A 192 -7.14 7.10 -9.39
C TYR A 192 -8.18 8.10 -9.91
N ASN A 193 -9.41 8.07 -9.42
CA ASN A 193 -10.48 8.95 -9.90
C ASN A 193 -11.10 9.80 -8.78
N LEU A 194 -10.26 10.40 -7.95
CA LEU A 194 -10.71 11.33 -6.93
C LEU A 194 -11.06 12.69 -7.53
N SER A 195 -12.30 13.14 -7.36
CA SER A 195 -12.79 14.40 -7.91
C SER A 195 -12.04 15.63 -7.36
N TYR A 196 -11.53 15.56 -6.11
CA TYR A 196 -10.78 16.66 -5.49
C TYR A 196 -9.27 16.58 -5.73
N ALA A 197 -8.78 15.50 -6.35
CA ALA A 197 -7.35 15.29 -6.63
C ALA A 197 -7.10 14.82 -8.08
N PRO A 198 -7.50 15.61 -9.11
CA PRO A 198 -7.36 15.22 -10.51
C PRO A 198 -5.91 15.03 -10.96
N GLY A 199 -4.96 15.55 -10.18
CA GLY A 199 -3.53 15.37 -10.41
C GLY A 199 -3.07 13.92 -10.33
N VAL A 200 -3.72 13.10 -9.51
CA VAL A 200 -3.41 11.66 -9.38
C VAL A 200 -3.61 10.94 -10.71
N LYS A 201 -4.83 11.06 -11.26
CA LYS A 201 -5.16 10.46 -12.55
C LYS A 201 -4.23 10.93 -13.66
N LYS A 202 -3.98 12.24 -13.73
CA LYS A 202 -3.12 12.85 -14.75
C LYS A 202 -1.70 12.27 -14.69
N ALA A 203 -1.10 12.18 -13.50
CA ALA A 203 0.25 11.65 -13.32
C ALA A 203 0.34 10.17 -13.75
N ILE A 204 -0.66 9.36 -13.39
CA ILE A 204 -0.72 7.94 -13.75
C ILE A 204 -0.86 7.75 -15.26
N ASP A 205 -1.77 8.47 -15.91
CA ASP A 205 -2.03 8.35 -17.34
C ASP A 205 -0.78 8.75 -18.16
N GLU A 206 -0.12 9.85 -17.79
CA GLU A 206 1.12 10.30 -18.44
C GLU A 206 2.26 9.30 -18.23
N PHE A 207 2.43 8.78 -17.00
CA PHE A 207 3.46 7.79 -16.70
C PHE A 207 3.32 6.52 -17.54
N VAL A 208 2.10 5.99 -17.65
CA VAL A 208 1.81 4.79 -18.45
C VAL A 208 2.10 5.01 -19.91
N LEU A 209 1.74 6.20 -20.45
CA LEU A 209 1.96 6.53 -21.86
C LEU A 209 3.45 6.62 -22.19
N VAL A 210 4.23 7.28 -21.32
CA VAL A 210 5.68 7.51 -21.56
C VAL A 210 6.50 6.23 -21.42
N ASN A 211 6.14 5.33 -20.50
CA ASN A 211 6.94 4.16 -20.15
C ASN A 211 6.47 2.86 -20.82
N ASP A 212 5.48 2.90 -21.70
CA ASP A 212 4.91 1.73 -22.40
C ASP A 212 4.41 0.62 -21.45
N PHE A 213 3.76 1.03 -20.38
CA PHE A 213 3.07 0.13 -19.47
C PHE A 213 1.63 -0.13 -19.89
N LYS A 214 1.06 -1.26 -19.47
CA LYS A 214 -0.38 -1.49 -19.49
C LYS A 214 -1.00 -0.99 -18.20
N ILE A 215 -2.22 -0.46 -18.31
CA ILE A 215 -3.04 -0.02 -17.17
C ILE A 215 -4.34 -0.82 -17.16
N GLU A 216 -4.76 -1.24 -15.99
CA GLU A 216 -6.07 -1.83 -15.73
C GLU A 216 -6.74 -1.07 -14.59
N ILE A 217 -7.94 -0.55 -14.83
CA ILE A 217 -8.71 0.19 -13.82
C ILE A 217 -9.59 -0.78 -13.04
N LEU A 218 -9.48 -0.74 -11.73
CA LEU A 218 -10.12 -1.69 -10.84
C LEU A 218 -11.10 -0.99 -9.88
N PHE A 219 -12.13 -1.73 -9.44
CA PHE A 219 -13.02 -1.39 -8.34
C PHE A 219 -13.68 -0.01 -8.47
N ASP A 220 -14.49 0.15 -9.52
CA ASP A 220 -15.25 1.38 -9.79
C ASP A 220 -14.36 2.63 -9.91
N TYR A 221 -13.26 2.49 -10.66
CA TYR A 221 -12.26 3.55 -10.91
C TYR A 221 -11.47 4.00 -9.68
N ARG A 222 -11.46 3.22 -8.61
CA ARG A 222 -10.67 3.57 -7.43
C ARG A 222 -9.18 3.32 -7.64
N PHE A 223 -8.81 2.15 -8.18
CA PHE A 223 -7.41 1.76 -8.33
C PHE A 223 -7.00 1.71 -9.80
N ALA A 224 -5.75 2.13 -10.05
CA ALA A 224 -5.05 1.88 -11.30
C ALA A 224 -3.95 0.84 -11.07
N LYS A 225 -4.06 -0.31 -11.74
CA LYS A 225 -3.02 -1.33 -11.75
C LYS A 225 -2.15 -1.16 -12.99
N ILE A 226 -0.85 -1.07 -12.80
CA ILE A 226 0.16 -0.80 -13.81
C ILE A 226 1.15 -1.96 -13.85
N GLU A 227 1.40 -2.49 -15.03
CA GLU A 227 2.34 -3.59 -15.28
C GLU A 227 3.09 -3.37 -16.58
N LYS A 228 4.32 -3.87 -16.71
CA LYS A 228 5.06 -3.87 -17.97
C LYS A 228 4.28 -4.66 -19.04
N LYS A 229 4.36 -4.19 -20.31
CA LYS A 229 3.77 -4.92 -21.43
C LYS A 229 4.54 -6.18 -21.77
#